data_3d2cefd4e4782703c5dc9589e5238b64
#
_entry.id   3d2cefd4e4782703c5dc9589e5238b64
#
_cell.length_a   1.000
_cell.length_b   1.000
_cell.length_c   1.000
_cell.angle_alpha   90.00
_cell.angle_beta   90.00
_cell.angle_gamma   90.00
#
_symmetry.space_group_name_H-M   'P 1'
#
loop_
_entity.id
_entity.type
_entity.pdbx_description
1 polymer ?
#
loop_
_entity_poly.entity_id
_entity_poly.type
_entity_poly.pdbx_seq_one_letter_code
_entity_poly.pdbx_strand_id
1 'polypeptide(L)'
;MKNALRYAIVISFFVSIMLISFNVFAQTDNRNASSPVVNELKNLLDNKRPDLKQSLIKLINSSANSKQSYWYKHNSLEDFYKFLDAWRTYTPDKIANAQDYSERFKSLYTKKDINNRTYYIDDGINFVRDKDFTDWMQKFVHERGVYMDSKASAAVANKWVNTGTIDMSSYQVPEGGFVSFNDFFTRKLKPGARPISDPNNNAVLVCPADCKVSSISYALTSDQDFEVKGNSYNIAALLGSVELANKFAGGAAVVCLLYPKDYHRFHAPVAGTIAAKGSLDDKHYYYGFKGRVKYFSEYHRAYYLINTINSGQVGFVAIGMSDINSVNMPLPVDLSKTIKKGDEIGYFAYGGSGIVMLFEPGILKMPLPADSIRANGERFVQMGTKIGALNTKND
;
A
#
# COMPACT_ATOMS: atom_id res chain seq x y z
N MET A 1 -40.09 30.45 -37.46
CA MET A 1 -40.77 29.79 -36.36
C MET A 1 -40.37 28.32 -36.13
N LYS A 2 -39.85 27.58 -37.12
CA LYS A 2 -39.47 26.14 -36.92
C LYS A 2 -38.13 25.89 -36.24
N ASN A 3 -37.21 26.88 -36.17
CA ASN A 3 -35.92 26.71 -35.52
C ASN A 3 -35.87 27.05 -34.02
N ALA A 4 -36.79 27.86 -33.53
CA ALA A 4 -36.86 28.20 -32.10
C ALA A 4 -37.41 27.03 -31.23
N LEU A 5 -38.22 26.15 -31.82
CA LEU A 5 -38.82 25.02 -31.10
C LEU A 5 -37.84 23.85 -30.90
N ARG A 6 -36.80 23.72 -31.77
CA ARG A 6 -35.76 22.68 -31.64
C ARG A 6 -34.74 23.01 -30.54
N TYR A 7 -34.45 24.29 -30.29
CA TYR A 7 -33.52 24.66 -29.21
C TYR A 7 -34.19 24.60 -27.83
N ALA A 8 -35.46 24.84 -27.73
CA ALA A 8 -36.19 24.73 -26.44
C ALA A 8 -36.27 23.26 -25.94
N ILE A 9 -36.41 22.28 -26.85
CA ILE A 9 -36.52 20.87 -26.51
C ILE A 9 -35.13 20.32 -26.08
N VAL A 10 -34.02 20.76 -26.70
CA VAL A 10 -32.64 20.32 -26.35
C VAL A 10 -32.24 20.90 -25.01
N ILE A 11 -32.56 22.15 -24.69
CA ILE A 11 -32.27 22.75 -23.38
C ILE A 11 -33.07 22.12 -22.25
N SER A 12 -34.33 21.75 -22.50
CA SER A 12 -35.19 21.07 -21.52
C SER A 12 -34.66 19.65 -21.19
N PHE A 13 -34.06 18.94 -22.17
CA PHE A 13 -33.51 17.60 -21.95
C PHE A 13 -32.18 17.63 -21.20
N PHE A 14 -31.33 18.64 -21.44
CA PHE A 14 -30.07 18.80 -20.68
C PHE A 14 -30.30 19.29 -19.24
N VAL A 15 -31.29 20.13 -19.01
CA VAL A 15 -31.65 20.58 -17.64
C VAL A 15 -32.28 19.44 -16.84
N SER A 16 -33.05 18.54 -17.46
CA SER A 16 -33.60 17.36 -16.79
C SER A 16 -32.54 16.31 -16.46
N ILE A 17 -31.49 16.13 -17.29
CA ILE A 17 -30.37 15.24 -16.99
C ILE A 17 -29.46 15.83 -15.90
N MET A 18 -29.26 17.15 -15.87
CA MET A 18 -28.52 17.81 -14.77
C MET A 18 -29.29 17.78 -13.43
N LEU A 19 -30.59 17.83 -13.43
CA LEU A 19 -31.41 17.75 -12.20
C LEU A 19 -31.51 16.32 -11.65
N ILE A 20 -31.35 15.29 -12.49
CA ILE A 20 -31.30 13.90 -12.04
C ILE A 20 -29.93 13.57 -11.42
N SER A 21 -28.86 14.28 -11.85
CA SER A 21 -27.51 14.10 -11.29
C SER A 21 -27.28 14.82 -9.95
N PHE A 22 -28.14 15.75 -9.55
CA PHE A 22 -28.00 16.51 -8.30
C PHE A 22 -28.86 15.98 -7.13
N ASN A 23 -29.72 14.98 -7.37
CA ASN A 23 -30.57 14.41 -6.32
C ASN A 23 -30.03 13.15 -5.64
N VAL A 24 -28.74 12.85 -5.77
CA VAL A 24 -28.12 11.63 -5.18
C VAL A 24 -27.39 11.91 -3.87
N PHE A 25 -27.28 13.16 -3.40
CA PHE A 25 -26.65 13.44 -2.10
C PHE A 25 -27.39 14.47 -1.24
N ALA A 26 -28.70 14.28 -1.05
CA ALA A 26 -29.32 14.73 0.20
C ALA A 26 -29.25 13.55 1.18
N GLN A 27 -28.08 13.29 1.73
CA GLN A 27 -27.94 12.35 2.84
C GLN A 27 -28.65 12.99 4.05
N THR A 28 -29.86 12.54 4.33
CA THR A 28 -30.46 12.72 5.66
C THR A 28 -29.44 12.21 6.68
N ASP A 29 -29.05 13.08 7.59
CA ASP A 29 -28.11 12.85 8.70
C ASP A 29 -28.70 11.80 9.68
N ASN A 30 -28.76 10.57 9.24
CA ASN A 30 -29.22 9.42 10.02
C ASN A 30 -27.98 8.78 10.67
N ARG A 31 -27.44 9.43 11.71
CA ARG A 31 -26.22 9.02 12.44
C ARG A 31 -26.23 7.59 12.98
N ASN A 32 -27.36 6.88 12.83
CA ASN A 32 -27.53 5.50 13.29
C ASN A 32 -27.63 4.46 12.16
N ALA A 33 -27.64 4.85 10.90
CA ALA A 33 -27.72 3.89 9.81
C ALA A 33 -26.30 3.47 9.37
N SER A 34 -26.07 2.15 9.29
CA SER A 34 -24.82 1.62 8.71
C SER A 34 -24.65 2.05 7.27
N SER A 35 -23.38 2.25 6.85
CA SER A 35 -23.06 2.60 5.47
C SER A 35 -23.52 1.52 4.46
N PRO A 36 -23.69 1.86 3.18
CA PRO A 36 -24.09 0.89 2.17
C PRO A 36 -23.20 -0.35 2.13
N VAL A 37 -21.89 -0.18 2.21
CA VAL A 37 -20.95 -1.31 2.18
C VAL A 37 -21.06 -2.20 3.42
N VAL A 38 -21.32 -1.64 4.60
CA VAL A 38 -21.55 -2.41 5.83
C VAL A 38 -22.90 -3.12 5.77
N ASN A 39 -23.94 -2.48 5.21
CA ASN A 39 -25.23 -3.12 4.99
C ASN A 39 -25.13 -4.28 3.97
N GLU A 40 -24.25 -4.17 2.97
CA GLU A 40 -23.97 -5.28 2.05
C GLU A 40 -23.39 -6.50 2.80
N LEU A 41 -22.47 -6.28 3.76
CA LEU A 41 -21.96 -7.36 4.61
C LEU A 41 -23.05 -7.96 5.48
N LYS A 42 -23.89 -7.13 6.11
CA LYS A 42 -25.05 -7.62 6.90
C LYS A 42 -25.92 -8.54 6.05
N ASN A 43 -26.28 -8.10 4.85
CA ASN A 43 -27.08 -8.92 3.94
C ASN A 43 -26.38 -10.20 3.50
N LEU A 44 -25.07 -10.15 3.23
CA LEU A 44 -24.27 -11.34 2.91
C LEU A 44 -24.33 -12.35 4.07
N LEU A 45 -24.04 -11.91 5.28
CA LEU A 45 -23.97 -12.77 6.45
C LEU A 45 -25.35 -13.30 6.90
N ASP A 46 -26.40 -12.49 6.79
CA ASP A 46 -27.74 -12.85 7.24
C ASP A 46 -28.46 -13.77 6.25
N ASN A 47 -28.31 -13.54 4.95
CA ASN A 47 -29.16 -14.15 3.94
C ASN A 47 -28.45 -15.15 3.02
N LYS A 48 -27.12 -14.99 2.80
CA LYS A 48 -26.38 -15.81 1.85
C LYS A 48 -25.39 -16.74 2.53
N ARG A 49 -24.75 -16.28 3.62
CA ARG A 49 -23.65 -16.99 4.30
C ARG A 49 -23.84 -17.03 5.82
N PRO A 50 -24.91 -17.71 6.30
CA PRO A 50 -25.13 -17.86 7.75
C PRO A 50 -24.02 -18.67 8.43
N ASP A 51 -23.32 -19.55 7.70
CA ASP A 51 -22.12 -20.26 8.14
C ASP A 51 -20.97 -19.27 8.47
N LEU A 52 -20.73 -18.31 7.60
CA LEU A 52 -19.72 -17.30 7.76
C LEU A 52 -20.08 -16.34 8.91
N LYS A 53 -21.38 -16.04 9.08
CA LYS A 53 -21.88 -15.30 10.23
C LYS A 53 -21.55 -15.96 11.56
N GLN A 54 -21.80 -17.28 11.67
CA GLN A 54 -21.47 -18.05 12.88
C GLN A 54 -19.96 -18.09 13.14
N SER A 55 -19.15 -18.22 12.08
CA SER A 55 -17.69 -18.13 12.20
C SER A 55 -17.25 -16.79 12.75
N LEU A 56 -17.80 -15.67 12.26
CA LEU A 56 -17.49 -14.34 12.77
C LEU A 56 -17.89 -14.16 14.25
N ILE A 57 -19.08 -14.62 14.63
CA ILE A 57 -19.53 -14.60 16.04
C ILE A 57 -18.55 -15.37 16.93
N LYS A 58 -18.11 -16.55 16.51
CA LYS A 58 -17.13 -17.37 17.23
C LYS A 58 -15.81 -16.63 17.41
N LEU A 59 -15.32 -15.94 16.37
CA LEU A 59 -14.09 -15.15 16.43
C LEU A 59 -14.21 -13.96 17.39
N ILE A 60 -15.31 -13.20 17.32
CA ILE A 60 -15.56 -12.07 18.21
C ILE A 60 -15.58 -12.57 19.67
N ASN A 61 -16.33 -13.63 19.98
CA ASN A 61 -16.40 -14.22 21.32
C ASN A 61 -15.03 -14.72 21.82
N SER A 62 -14.27 -15.39 20.95
CA SER A 62 -12.93 -15.87 21.30
C SER A 62 -11.96 -14.71 21.60
N SER A 63 -12.08 -13.61 20.87
CA SER A 63 -11.25 -12.42 21.07
C SER A 63 -11.70 -11.59 22.27
N ALA A 64 -12.96 -11.68 22.66
CA ALA A 64 -13.52 -11.02 23.84
C ALA A 64 -13.05 -11.61 25.20
N ASN A 65 -12.43 -12.78 25.20
CA ASN A 65 -11.94 -13.43 26.44
C ASN A 65 -10.73 -12.72 27.08
N SER A 66 -10.06 -11.81 26.39
CA SER A 66 -8.94 -11.05 26.92
C SER A 66 -9.36 -9.61 27.25
N LYS A 67 -9.15 -9.17 28.51
CA LYS A 67 -9.41 -7.79 28.94
C LYS A 67 -8.60 -6.74 28.16
N GLN A 68 -7.47 -7.13 27.57
CA GLN A 68 -6.63 -6.27 26.75
C GLN A 68 -7.15 -6.17 25.29
N SER A 69 -8.06 -7.04 24.89
CA SER A 69 -8.64 -7.01 23.56
C SER A 69 -9.63 -5.85 23.43
N TYR A 70 -9.61 -5.18 22.26
CA TYR A 70 -10.67 -4.24 21.88
C TYR A 70 -12.06 -4.89 21.98
N TRP A 71 -12.16 -6.17 21.59
CA TRP A 71 -13.41 -6.94 21.53
C TRP A 71 -13.95 -7.34 22.90
N TYR A 72 -13.21 -7.15 23.98
CA TYR A 72 -13.71 -7.43 25.32
C TYR A 72 -14.97 -6.61 25.68
N LYS A 73 -15.01 -5.34 25.23
CA LYS A 73 -16.15 -4.43 25.42
C LYS A 73 -17.03 -4.28 24.19
N HIS A 74 -16.63 -4.86 23.05
CA HIS A 74 -17.27 -4.73 21.75
C HIS A 74 -17.50 -6.11 21.14
N ASN A 75 -18.29 -6.95 21.85
CA ASN A 75 -18.36 -8.39 21.62
C ASN A 75 -19.62 -8.85 20.89
N SER A 76 -20.33 -7.95 20.24
CA SER A 76 -21.51 -8.28 19.43
C SER A 76 -21.25 -8.06 17.95
N LEU A 77 -22.07 -8.67 17.08
CA LEU A 77 -22.08 -8.35 15.65
C LEU A 77 -22.39 -6.88 15.39
N GLU A 78 -23.28 -6.28 16.19
CA GLU A 78 -23.61 -4.87 16.03
C GLU A 78 -22.40 -3.98 16.36
N ASP A 79 -21.61 -4.33 17.37
CA ASP A 79 -20.34 -3.65 17.65
C ASP A 79 -19.35 -3.81 16.52
N PHE A 80 -19.31 -4.98 15.89
CA PHE A 80 -18.46 -5.22 14.73
C PHE A 80 -18.88 -4.32 13.54
N TYR A 81 -20.15 -4.19 13.27
CA TYR A 81 -20.65 -3.31 12.21
C TYR A 81 -20.37 -1.83 12.50
N LYS A 82 -20.55 -1.39 13.74
CA LYS A 82 -20.17 -0.03 14.18
C LYS A 82 -18.66 0.20 14.05
N PHE A 83 -17.87 -0.80 14.38
CA PHE A 83 -16.42 -0.75 14.18
C PHE A 83 -16.05 -0.56 12.70
N LEU A 84 -16.70 -1.28 11.78
CA LEU A 84 -16.47 -1.14 10.34
C LEU A 84 -16.88 0.26 9.84
N ASP A 85 -18.06 0.76 10.24
CA ASP A 85 -18.48 2.10 9.87
C ASP A 85 -17.54 3.20 10.36
N ALA A 86 -17.03 3.06 11.58
CA ALA A 86 -16.03 3.96 12.12
C ALA A 86 -14.68 3.83 11.38
N TRP A 87 -14.26 2.60 11.07
CA TRP A 87 -13.02 2.35 10.33
C TRP A 87 -13.07 2.92 8.91
N ARG A 88 -14.19 2.79 8.23
CA ARG A 88 -14.40 3.29 6.86
C ARG A 88 -14.02 4.77 6.71
N THR A 89 -14.32 5.60 7.69
CA THR A 89 -14.04 7.04 7.68
C THR A 89 -12.91 7.45 8.64
N TYR A 90 -12.18 6.49 9.18
CA TYR A 90 -11.09 6.77 10.10
C TYR A 90 -9.88 7.34 9.37
N THR A 91 -9.43 8.51 9.81
CA THR A 91 -8.12 9.09 9.51
C THR A 91 -7.31 9.18 10.79
N PRO A 92 -6.06 8.69 10.82
CA PRO A 92 -5.26 8.70 12.04
C PRO A 92 -4.89 10.13 12.44
N ASP A 93 -5.26 10.54 13.63
CA ASP A 93 -4.95 11.87 14.17
C ASP A 93 -3.49 12.02 14.62
N LYS A 94 -2.78 10.89 14.77
CA LYS A 94 -1.35 10.78 15.12
C LYS A 94 -0.72 9.62 14.38
N ILE A 95 0.59 9.71 14.13
CA ILE A 95 1.37 8.62 13.51
C ILE A 95 1.21 7.30 14.30
N ALA A 96 1.24 7.37 15.63
CA ALA A 96 1.10 6.20 16.49
C ALA A 96 -0.22 5.45 16.27
N ASN A 97 -1.27 6.14 15.85
CA ASN A 97 -2.62 5.58 15.64
C ASN A 97 -2.87 5.12 14.20
N ALA A 98 -1.86 5.23 13.32
CA ALA A 98 -2.04 4.95 11.90
C ALA A 98 -2.55 3.54 11.58
N GLN A 99 -2.31 2.58 12.48
CA GLN A 99 -2.69 1.17 12.31
C GLN A 99 -3.74 0.68 13.32
N ASP A 100 -4.32 1.56 14.12
CA ASP A 100 -5.22 1.18 15.22
C ASP A 100 -6.36 0.26 14.79
N TYR A 101 -7.07 0.63 13.72
CA TYR A 101 -8.22 -0.16 13.26
C TYR A 101 -7.80 -1.48 12.62
N SER A 102 -6.75 -1.48 11.82
CA SER A 102 -6.24 -2.70 11.21
C SER A 102 -5.67 -3.68 12.26
N GLU A 103 -5.01 -3.19 13.31
CA GLU A 103 -4.56 -4.04 14.42
C GLU A 103 -5.72 -4.58 15.26
N ARG A 104 -6.78 -3.79 15.50
CA ARG A 104 -8.01 -4.26 16.14
C ARG A 104 -8.69 -5.34 15.29
N PHE A 105 -8.83 -5.13 13.99
CA PHE A 105 -9.38 -6.13 13.08
C PHE A 105 -8.54 -7.40 13.07
N LYS A 106 -7.21 -7.27 12.98
CA LYS A 106 -6.26 -8.38 13.03
C LYS A 106 -6.39 -9.21 14.30
N SER A 107 -6.73 -8.61 15.43
CA SER A 107 -6.90 -9.33 16.69
C SER A 107 -8.06 -10.33 16.70
N LEU A 108 -8.97 -10.28 15.71
CA LEU A 108 -10.00 -11.32 15.52
C LEU A 108 -9.41 -12.66 15.06
N TYR A 109 -8.34 -12.63 14.29
CA TYR A 109 -7.75 -13.84 13.69
C TYR A 109 -6.30 -14.12 14.16
N THR A 110 -5.83 -13.38 15.19
CA THR A 110 -4.53 -13.59 15.80
C THR A 110 -4.63 -13.70 17.30
N LYS A 111 -3.65 -14.38 17.91
CA LYS A 111 -3.43 -14.41 19.35
C LYS A 111 -1.97 -14.16 19.66
N LYS A 112 -1.65 -13.91 20.92
CA LYS A 112 -0.27 -13.82 21.43
C LYS A 112 0.04 -15.05 22.27
N ASP A 113 1.24 -15.62 22.08
CA ASP A 113 1.78 -16.67 22.93
C ASP A 113 2.32 -16.11 24.25
N ILE A 114 2.79 -17.00 25.12
CA ILE A 114 3.38 -16.65 26.43
C ILE A 114 4.62 -15.73 26.33
N ASN A 115 5.27 -15.71 25.17
CA ASN A 115 6.40 -14.84 24.86
C ASN A 115 5.98 -13.55 24.13
N ASN A 116 4.69 -13.22 24.14
CA ASN A 116 4.09 -12.06 23.44
C ASN A 116 4.27 -12.09 21.92
N ARG A 117 4.53 -13.26 21.30
CA ARG A 117 4.63 -13.41 19.85
C ARG A 117 3.25 -13.63 19.25
N THR A 118 2.92 -12.88 18.22
CA THR A 118 1.65 -13.01 17.49
C THR A 118 1.66 -14.28 16.64
N TYR A 119 0.60 -15.08 16.76
CA TYR A 119 0.32 -16.20 15.87
C TYR A 119 -1.12 -16.14 15.39
N TYR A 120 -1.39 -16.82 14.31
CA TYR A 120 -2.70 -16.85 13.67
C TYR A 120 -3.50 -18.06 14.11
N ILE A 121 -4.80 -17.91 14.17
CA ILE A 121 -5.73 -19.00 14.50
C ILE A 121 -6.42 -19.49 13.22
N ASP A 122 -6.53 -20.80 13.05
CA ASP A 122 -7.03 -21.42 11.81
C ASP A 122 -8.44 -20.95 11.45
N ASP A 123 -9.35 -20.89 12.42
CA ASP A 123 -10.71 -20.39 12.21
C ASP A 123 -10.70 -18.95 11.68
N GLY A 124 -9.81 -18.11 12.22
CA GLY A 124 -9.68 -16.72 11.80
C GLY A 124 -9.13 -16.58 10.39
N ILE A 125 -8.13 -17.39 10.05
CA ILE A 125 -7.57 -17.46 8.71
C ILE A 125 -8.62 -17.89 7.70
N ASN A 126 -9.36 -18.97 8.01
CA ASN A 126 -10.40 -19.47 7.12
C ASN A 126 -11.49 -18.42 6.89
N PHE A 127 -11.84 -17.64 7.93
CA PHE A 127 -12.80 -16.55 7.81
C PHE A 127 -12.30 -15.43 6.89
N VAL A 128 -11.10 -14.88 7.15
CA VAL A 128 -10.61 -13.73 6.37
C VAL A 128 -10.21 -14.09 4.95
N ARG A 129 -10.07 -15.38 4.64
CA ARG A 129 -9.81 -15.93 3.31
C ARG A 129 -11.04 -16.38 2.57
N ASP A 130 -12.18 -16.42 3.22
CA ASP A 130 -13.41 -16.75 2.53
C ASP A 130 -13.62 -15.83 1.34
N LYS A 131 -13.95 -16.39 0.18
CA LYS A 131 -14.05 -15.65 -1.06
C LYS A 131 -15.08 -14.53 -0.99
N ASP A 132 -16.24 -14.81 -0.41
CA ASP A 132 -17.31 -13.81 -0.34
C ASP A 132 -16.95 -12.67 0.62
N PHE A 133 -16.26 -13.01 1.73
CA PHE A 133 -15.74 -12.01 2.64
C PHE A 133 -14.62 -11.16 2.01
N THR A 134 -13.71 -11.77 1.26
CA THR A 134 -12.63 -11.03 0.58
C THR A 134 -13.15 -10.15 -0.54
N ASP A 135 -14.13 -10.62 -1.32
CA ASP A 135 -14.77 -9.82 -2.36
C ASP A 135 -15.51 -8.60 -1.75
N TRP A 136 -16.15 -8.77 -0.60
CA TRP A 136 -16.73 -7.67 0.16
C TRP A 136 -15.64 -6.73 0.73
N MET A 137 -14.57 -7.27 1.30
CA MET A 137 -13.49 -6.47 1.89
C MET A 137 -12.82 -5.56 0.84
N GLN A 138 -12.73 -5.98 -0.42
CA GLN A 138 -12.24 -5.12 -1.51
C GLN A 138 -13.11 -3.87 -1.68
N LYS A 139 -14.44 -4.02 -1.62
CA LYS A 139 -15.36 -2.88 -1.70
C LYS A 139 -15.19 -1.96 -0.50
N PHE A 140 -15.06 -2.53 0.69
CA PHE A 140 -14.82 -1.77 1.92
C PHE A 140 -13.53 -0.95 1.84
N VAL A 141 -12.44 -1.54 1.38
CA VAL A 141 -11.14 -0.88 1.19
C VAL A 141 -11.21 0.20 0.12
N HIS A 142 -11.96 -0.04 -0.97
CA HIS A 142 -12.22 0.98 -1.98
C HIS A 142 -12.96 2.19 -1.39
N GLU A 143 -14.01 1.97 -0.60
CA GLU A 143 -14.75 3.04 0.09
C GLU A 143 -13.85 3.85 1.04
N ARG A 144 -12.92 3.19 1.72
CA ARG A 144 -11.90 3.88 2.53
C ARG A 144 -11.02 4.77 1.67
N GLY A 145 -10.57 4.28 0.51
CA GLY A 145 -9.79 5.06 -0.46
C GLY A 145 -10.54 6.31 -0.91
N VAL A 146 -11.81 6.16 -1.28
CA VAL A 146 -12.70 7.28 -1.65
C VAL A 146 -12.81 8.30 -0.51
N TYR A 147 -12.95 7.84 0.73
CA TYR A 147 -12.98 8.74 1.89
C TYR A 147 -11.64 9.48 2.06
N MET A 148 -10.50 8.78 1.92
CA MET A 148 -9.17 9.40 2.03
C MET A 148 -8.89 10.43 0.94
N ASP A 149 -9.55 10.34 -0.21
CA ASP A 149 -9.50 11.32 -1.30
C ASP A 149 -10.50 12.47 -1.11
N SER A 150 -11.43 12.33 -0.18
CA SER A 150 -12.49 13.32 0.05
C SER A 150 -12.02 14.51 0.88
N LYS A 151 -12.69 15.65 0.68
CA LYS A 151 -12.50 16.88 1.49
C LYS A 151 -12.74 16.64 2.99
N ALA A 152 -13.57 15.68 3.36
CA ALA A 152 -13.86 15.36 4.76
C ALA A 152 -12.61 14.85 5.52
N SER A 153 -11.66 14.24 4.84
CA SER A 153 -10.40 13.75 5.43
C SER A 153 -9.33 14.84 5.60
N ALA A 154 -9.50 16.02 4.99
CA ALA A 154 -8.50 17.09 4.95
C ALA A 154 -8.15 17.67 6.33
N ALA A 155 -9.13 17.75 7.23
CA ALA A 155 -8.92 18.35 8.55
C ALA A 155 -7.80 17.66 9.35
N VAL A 156 -7.73 16.32 9.25
CA VAL A 156 -6.69 15.53 9.92
C VAL A 156 -5.33 15.71 9.23
N ALA A 157 -5.29 15.78 7.90
CA ALA A 157 -4.07 16.08 7.15
C ALA A 157 -3.44 17.42 7.59
N ASN A 158 -4.24 18.45 7.65
CA ASN A 158 -3.79 19.78 8.06
C ASN A 158 -3.37 19.81 9.54
N LYS A 159 -3.98 19.00 10.41
CA LYS A 159 -3.52 18.83 11.79
C LYS A 159 -2.10 18.24 11.85
N TRP A 160 -1.76 17.24 11.05
CA TRP A 160 -0.42 16.67 11.00
C TRP A 160 0.63 17.70 10.56
N VAL A 161 0.30 18.56 9.60
CA VAL A 161 1.16 19.67 9.17
C VAL A 161 1.38 20.68 10.30
N ASN A 162 0.31 21.13 10.95
CA ASN A 162 0.35 22.20 11.93
C ASN A 162 0.98 21.79 13.28
N THR A 163 1.01 20.51 13.60
CA THR A 163 1.63 20.02 14.85
C THR A 163 3.14 19.86 14.77
N GLY A 164 3.75 20.08 13.60
CA GLY A 164 5.19 19.89 13.40
C GLY A 164 5.65 18.43 13.48
N THR A 165 4.71 17.49 13.44
CA THR A 165 4.99 16.05 13.49
C THR A 165 5.85 15.61 12.29
N ILE A 166 5.72 16.31 11.18
CA ILE A 166 6.51 16.13 9.95
C ILE A 166 7.15 17.44 9.60
N ASP A 167 8.45 17.45 9.36
CA ASP A 167 9.14 18.60 8.80
C ASP A 167 8.68 18.85 7.36
N MET A 168 7.86 19.88 7.19
CA MET A 168 7.29 20.25 5.90
C MET A 168 8.22 21.14 5.04
N SER A 169 9.40 21.50 5.53
CA SER A 169 10.33 22.39 4.83
C SER A 169 10.71 21.91 3.43
N SER A 170 10.80 20.60 3.25
CA SER A 170 11.13 19.94 1.97
C SER A 170 9.94 19.73 1.03
N TYR A 171 8.71 20.00 1.47
CA TYR A 171 7.50 19.67 0.70
C TYR A 171 6.77 20.89 0.17
N GLN A 172 6.06 20.70 -0.93
CA GLN A 172 5.10 21.67 -1.44
C GLN A 172 3.84 21.58 -0.57
N VAL A 173 3.45 22.69 0.02
CA VAL A 173 2.19 22.83 0.76
C VAL A 173 1.30 23.74 -0.08
N PRO A 174 0.11 23.28 -0.54
CA PRO A 174 -0.81 24.12 -1.30
C PRO A 174 -1.26 25.34 -0.50
N GLU A 175 -1.52 26.43 -1.18
CA GLU A 175 -2.20 27.59 -0.59
C GLU A 175 -3.59 27.13 -0.09
N GLY A 176 -3.89 27.40 1.18
CA GLY A 176 -5.11 26.89 1.83
C GLY A 176 -4.99 25.47 2.41
N GLY A 177 -3.84 24.81 2.31
CA GLY A 177 -3.57 23.48 2.85
C GLY A 177 -3.95 22.35 1.90
N PHE A 178 -3.84 21.13 2.38
CA PHE A 178 -4.19 19.91 1.62
C PHE A 178 -5.69 19.72 1.54
N VAL A 179 -6.18 19.27 0.39
CA VAL A 179 -7.62 19.13 0.12
C VAL A 179 -8.18 17.76 0.57
N SER A 180 -7.30 16.80 0.86
CA SER A 180 -7.65 15.48 1.41
C SER A 180 -6.48 14.88 2.18
N PHE A 181 -6.71 13.77 2.88
CA PHE A 181 -5.63 13.05 3.55
C PHE A 181 -4.65 12.42 2.54
N ASN A 182 -5.16 11.88 1.44
CA ASN A 182 -4.29 11.33 0.38
C ASN A 182 -3.50 12.41 -0.36
N ASP A 183 -4.04 13.60 -0.54
CA ASP A 183 -3.29 14.74 -1.09
C ASP A 183 -2.05 15.06 -0.22
N PHE A 184 -2.24 15.07 1.11
CA PHE A 184 -1.13 15.18 2.05
C PHE A 184 -0.19 13.96 2.03
N PHE A 185 -0.74 12.75 2.02
CA PHE A 185 0.04 11.52 2.09
C PHE A 185 0.94 11.34 0.86
N THR A 186 0.44 11.74 -0.30
CA THR A 186 1.16 11.75 -1.58
C THR A 186 1.79 13.11 -1.93
N ARG A 187 2.06 13.93 -0.91
CA ARG A 187 2.64 15.27 -1.05
C ARG A 187 3.88 15.28 -1.92
N LYS A 188 4.12 16.38 -2.65
CA LYS A 188 5.26 16.53 -3.56
C LYS A 188 6.43 17.21 -2.87
N LEU A 189 7.63 16.85 -3.27
CA LEU A 189 8.86 17.56 -2.88
C LEU A 189 8.97 18.91 -3.57
N LYS A 190 9.57 19.88 -2.90
CA LYS A 190 10.05 21.10 -3.55
C LYS A 190 11.19 20.74 -4.52
N PRO A 191 11.37 21.50 -5.60
CA PRO A 191 12.52 21.34 -6.48
C PRO A 191 13.83 21.38 -5.69
N GLY A 192 14.72 20.43 -5.93
CA GLY A 192 16.02 20.34 -5.26
C GLY A 192 16.02 19.84 -3.82
N ALA A 193 14.85 19.54 -3.21
CA ALA A 193 14.77 19.06 -1.83
C ALA A 193 15.38 17.66 -1.61
N ARG A 194 15.56 16.91 -2.68
CA ARG A 194 16.25 15.60 -2.69
C ARG A 194 17.21 15.58 -3.88
N PRO A 195 18.46 16.01 -3.68
CA PRO A 195 19.46 15.95 -4.75
C PRO A 195 19.81 14.49 -5.08
N ILE A 196 19.97 14.24 -6.37
CA ILE A 196 20.30 12.89 -6.87
C ILE A 196 21.83 12.74 -6.86
N SER A 197 22.32 11.73 -6.14
CA SER A 197 23.74 11.41 -6.13
C SER A 197 24.23 10.97 -7.51
N ASP A 198 25.31 11.62 -7.97
CA ASP A 198 25.97 11.30 -9.25
C ASP A 198 24.97 11.12 -10.42
N PRO A 199 24.13 12.14 -10.76
CA PRO A 199 22.97 11.95 -11.64
C PRO A 199 23.35 11.41 -13.03
N ASN A 200 24.54 11.70 -13.52
CA ASN A 200 25.03 11.29 -14.84
C ASN A 200 25.81 9.96 -14.82
N ASN A 201 26.09 9.39 -13.64
CA ASN A 201 26.80 8.11 -13.54
C ASN A 201 25.80 6.95 -13.46
N ASN A 202 25.60 6.25 -14.58
CA ASN A 202 24.66 5.15 -14.69
C ASN A 202 25.00 3.92 -13.84
N ALA A 203 26.23 3.80 -13.35
CA ALA A 203 26.61 2.75 -12.42
C ALA A 203 26.19 3.03 -10.97
N VAL A 204 25.74 4.24 -10.64
CA VAL A 204 25.33 4.56 -9.27
C VAL A 204 23.86 4.18 -9.05
N LEU A 205 23.63 3.38 -8.00
CA LEU A 205 22.30 3.04 -7.47
C LEU A 205 21.92 4.05 -6.40
N VAL A 206 20.72 4.66 -6.52
CA VAL A 206 20.19 5.59 -5.51
C VAL A 206 18.96 5.01 -4.80
N CYS A 207 18.71 5.51 -3.59
CA CYS A 207 17.52 5.17 -2.83
C CYS A 207 16.27 5.65 -3.56
N PRO A 208 15.25 4.79 -3.77
CA PRO A 208 14.08 5.15 -4.57
C PRO A 208 13.06 6.00 -3.83
N ALA A 209 13.13 6.09 -2.51
CA ALA A 209 12.17 6.80 -1.67
C ALA A 209 12.84 7.28 -0.37
N ASP A 210 12.17 8.12 0.40
CA ASP A 210 12.51 8.33 1.81
C ASP A 210 12.07 7.08 2.58
N CYS A 211 13.01 6.19 2.89
CA CYS A 211 12.67 4.88 3.42
C CYS A 211 13.75 4.35 4.38
N LYS A 212 13.40 3.30 5.10
CA LYS A 212 14.38 2.49 5.81
C LYS A 212 14.80 1.31 4.94
N VAL A 213 16.09 1.19 4.64
CA VAL A 213 16.66 -0.03 4.08
C VAL A 213 16.69 -1.07 5.20
N SER A 214 15.87 -2.10 5.08
CA SER A 214 15.63 -3.08 6.15
C SER A 214 16.42 -4.36 5.98
N SER A 215 16.65 -4.78 4.74
CA SER A 215 17.46 -5.97 4.46
C SER A 215 18.09 -5.94 3.07
N ILE A 216 19.19 -6.67 2.95
CA ILE A 216 19.86 -6.98 1.69
C ILE A 216 20.11 -8.48 1.68
N SER A 217 19.69 -9.15 0.63
CA SER A 217 19.93 -10.58 0.42
C SER A 217 20.71 -10.79 -0.85
N TYR A 218 21.67 -11.71 -0.83
CA TYR A 218 22.51 -12.06 -1.96
C TYR A 218 22.35 -13.55 -2.30
N ALA A 219 22.70 -13.93 -3.51
CA ALA A 219 22.64 -15.30 -4.02
C ALA A 219 21.22 -15.90 -3.83
N LEU A 220 20.21 -15.12 -4.20
CA LEU A 220 18.80 -15.51 -4.09
C LEU A 220 18.52 -16.77 -4.89
N THR A 221 17.82 -17.72 -4.29
CA THR A 221 17.17 -18.78 -5.08
C THR A 221 15.75 -18.37 -5.45
N SER A 222 15.20 -18.92 -6.53
CA SER A 222 13.84 -18.56 -6.99
C SER A 222 12.75 -18.88 -5.97
N ASP A 223 13.01 -19.83 -5.08
CA ASP A 223 12.13 -20.35 -4.03
C ASP A 223 12.53 -19.90 -2.62
N GLN A 224 13.69 -19.23 -2.47
CA GLN A 224 14.12 -18.70 -1.18
C GLN A 224 13.23 -17.55 -0.74
N ASP A 225 12.73 -17.68 0.48
CA ASP A 225 11.98 -16.61 1.10
C ASP A 225 12.89 -15.53 1.70
N PHE A 226 12.54 -14.27 1.53
CA PHE A 226 13.12 -13.12 2.23
C PHE A 226 12.03 -12.27 2.87
N GLU A 227 12.36 -11.59 3.95
CA GLU A 227 11.38 -10.93 4.80
C GLU A 227 11.15 -9.47 4.38
N VAL A 228 9.87 -9.07 4.25
CA VAL A 228 9.43 -7.68 4.08
C VAL A 228 8.36 -7.38 5.13
N LYS A 229 8.65 -6.51 6.10
CA LYS A 229 7.73 -6.16 7.21
C LYS A 229 7.14 -7.38 7.95
N GLY A 230 7.98 -8.38 8.25
CA GLY A 230 7.54 -9.60 8.92
C GLY A 230 6.84 -10.60 8.02
N ASN A 231 6.81 -10.36 6.73
CA ASN A 231 6.25 -11.21 5.71
C ASN A 231 7.35 -11.83 4.86
N SER A 232 7.17 -13.09 4.50
CA SER A 232 8.10 -13.84 3.69
C SER A 232 7.68 -13.80 2.22
N TYR A 233 8.58 -13.46 1.32
CA TYR A 233 8.36 -13.47 -0.12
C TYR A 233 9.44 -14.25 -0.81
N ASN A 234 9.11 -14.97 -1.85
CA ASN A 234 10.08 -15.39 -2.85
C ASN A 234 9.92 -14.53 -4.12
N ILE A 235 10.91 -14.60 -5.00
CA ILE A 235 10.93 -13.76 -6.20
C ILE A 235 9.74 -14.09 -7.12
N ALA A 236 9.39 -15.38 -7.25
CA ALA A 236 8.27 -15.80 -8.07
C ALA A 236 6.94 -15.26 -7.54
N ALA A 237 6.75 -15.24 -6.22
CA ALA A 237 5.58 -14.63 -5.60
C ALA A 237 5.54 -13.12 -5.83
N LEU A 238 6.69 -12.42 -5.76
CA LEU A 238 6.75 -10.99 -6.00
C LEU A 238 6.37 -10.60 -7.44
N LEU A 239 6.84 -11.36 -8.42
CA LEU A 239 6.67 -11.06 -9.84
C LEU A 239 5.47 -11.78 -10.47
N GLY A 240 4.83 -12.72 -9.74
CA GLY A 240 3.74 -13.55 -10.26
C GLY A 240 4.16 -14.50 -11.39
N SER A 241 5.47 -14.73 -11.56
CA SER A 241 6.03 -15.55 -12.64
C SER A 241 7.33 -16.21 -12.23
N VAL A 242 7.39 -17.53 -12.39
CA VAL A 242 8.62 -18.31 -12.20
C VAL A 242 9.66 -17.96 -13.29
N GLU A 243 9.22 -17.72 -14.51
CA GLU A 243 10.12 -17.34 -15.61
C GLU A 243 10.84 -16.00 -15.31
N LEU A 244 10.09 -15.00 -14.86
CA LEU A 244 10.68 -13.72 -14.46
C LEU A 244 11.58 -13.88 -13.22
N ALA A 245 11.20 -14.72 -12.27
CA ALA A 245 12.00 -15.00 -11.08
C ALA A 245 13.38 -15.59 -11.41
N ASN A 246 13.42 -16.47 -12.41
CA ASN A 246 14.68 -17.12 -12.82
C ASN A 246 15.72 -16.12 -13.36
N LYS A 247 15.31 -14.94 -13.86
CA LYS A 247 16.25 -13.87 -14.26
C LYS A 247 17.04 -13.30 -13.07
N PHE A 248 16.44 -13.33 -11.88
CA PHE A 248 17.01 -12.78 -10.67
C PHE A 248 17.57 -13.86 -9.72
N ALA A 249 17.41 -15.15 -10.08
CA ALA A 249 18.02 -16.25 -9.32
C ALA A 249 19.54 -16.15 -9.34
N GLY A 250 20.18 -16.32 -8.18
CA GLY A 250 21.62 -16.07 -7.97
C GLY A 250 21.97 -14.60 -7.77
N GLY A 251 21.04 -13.69 -7.96
CA GLY A 251 21.21 -12.25 -7.82
C GLY A 251 20.99 -11.73 -6.40
N ALA A 252 20.51 -10.49 -6.27
CA ALA A 252 20.32 -9.84 -4.98
C ALA A 252 18.96 -9.15 -4.86
N ALA A 253 18.50 -8.94 -3.62
CA ALA A 253 17.35 -8.10 -3.28
C ALA A 253 17.73 -7.04 -2.24
N VAL A 254 17.17 -5.85 -2.40
CA VAL A 254 17.24 -4.76 -1.41
C VAL A 254 15.81 -4.38 -1.03
N VAL A 255 15.48 -4.44 0.26
CA VAL A 255 14.16 -4.15 0.81
C VAL A 255 14.15 -2.77 1.46
N CYS A 256 13.22 -1.95 1.04
CA CYS A 256 12.97 -0.60 1.56
C CYS A 256 11.56 -0.51 2.16
N LEU A 257 11.45 0.02 3.38
CA LEU A 257 10.20 0.16 4.10
C LEU A 257 9.88 1.64 4.33
N LEU A 258 8.67 2.05 3.99
CA LEU A 258 8.16 3.38 4.25
C LEU A 258 7.17 3.33 5.42
N TYR A 259 7.26 4.33 6.29
CA TYR A 259 6.37 4.49 7.45
C TYR A 259 5.38 5.64 7.21
N PRO A 260 4.26 5.72 7.92
CA PRO A 260 3.18 6.70 7.62
C PRO A 260 3.61 8.17 7.53
N LYS A 261 4.70 8.55 8.18
CA LYS A 261 5.26 9.92 8.13
C LYS A 261 6.16 10.18 6.93
N ASP A 262 6.66 9.13 6.27
CA ASP A 262 7.67 9.24 5.23
C ASP A 262 7.07 9.83 3.93
N TYR A 263 7.91 10.08 2.97
CA TYR A 263 7.52 10.51 1.62
C TYR A 263 7.09 9.29 0.81
N HIS A 264 5.85 9.30 0.30
CA HIS A 264 5.24 8.11 -0.31
C HIS A 264 5.23 8.09 -1.83
N ARG A 265 5.96 9.02 -2.49
CA ARG A 265 6.29 8.88 -3.92
C ARG A 265 7.61 8.16 -4.05
N PHE A 266 7.74 7.34 -5.10
CA PHE A 266 8.97 6.60 -5.36
C PHE A 266 9.51 6.90 -6.76
N HIS A 267 10.83 6.79 -6.88
CA HIS A 267 11.61 7.31 -7.98
C HIS A 267 12.51 6.22 -8.56
N ALA A 268 12.91 6.37 -9.82
CA ALA A 268 13.79 5.45 -10.50
C ALA A 268 15.14 5.36 -9.77
N PRO A 269 15.53 4.17 -9.27
CA PRO A 269 16.81 3.99 -8.56
C PRO A 269 18.00 3.98 -9.51
N VAL A 270 17.74 3.73 -10.79
CA VAL A 270 18.70 3.64 -11.89
C VAL A 270 18.14 4.29 -13.15
N ALA A 271 19.01 4.69 -14.07
CA ALA A 271 18.59 5.11 -15.40
C ALA A 271 18.41 3.90 -16.32
N GLY A 272 17.42 3.95 -17.22
CA GLY A 272 17.15 2.85 -18.15
C GLY A 272 15.80 2.99 -18.84
N THR A 273 15.31 1.92 -19.42
CA THR A 273 14.01 1.86 -20.09
C THR A 273 13.07 0.88 -19.37
N ILE A 274 11.78 1.18 -19.33
CA ILE A 274 10.78 0.26 -18.78
C ILE A 274 10.54 -0.87 -19.78
N ALA A 275 11.13 -2.03 -19.51
CA ALA A 275 11.09 -3.20 -20.40
C ALA A 275 9.82 -4.04 -20.19
N ALA A 276 9.32 -4.09 -18.96
CA ALA A 276 8.07 -4.76 -18.63
C ALA A 276 7.42 -4.12 -17.40
N LYS A 277 6.13 -4.32 -17.29
CA LYS A 277 5.37 -3.95 -16.08
C LYS A 277 4.31 -5.02 -15.80
N GLY A 278 4.01 -5.22 -14.55
CA GLY A 278 2.91 -6.08 -14.11
C GLY A 278 2.23 -5.52 -12.87
N SER A 279 0.98 -5.92 -12.69
CA SER A 279 0.19 -5.66 -11.50
C SER A 279 -0.41 -6.98 -11.04
N LEU A 280 -0.30 -7.26 -9.77
CA LEU A 280 -0.77 -8.49 -9.14
C LEU A 280 -1.75 -8.06 -8.06
N ASP A 281 -3.02 -8.07 -8.43
CA ASP A 281 -4.15 -7.80 -7.55
C ASP A 281 -4.59 -9.09 -6.88
N ASP A 282 -3.83 -9.50 -5.87
CA ASP A 282 -4.28 -10.59 -5.03
C ASP A 282 -5.32 -10.06 -4.03
N LYS A 283 -6.38 -10.83 -3.86
CA LYS A 283 -7.64 -10.39 -3.27
C LYS A 283 -7.68 -10.47 -1.74
N HIS A 284 -6.55 -10.33 -1.07
CA HIS A 284 -6.48 -10.58 0.36
C HIS A 284 -5.92 -9.39 1.12
N TYR A 285 -6.65 -8.92 2.12
CA TYR A 285 -6.42 -7.68 2.85
C TYR A 285 -6.01 -7.89 4.30
N TYR A 286 -5.28 -8.95 4.63
CA TYR A 286 -4.87 -9.18 5.99
C TYR A 286 -3.36 -9.10 6.20
N TYR A 287 -3.00 -8.79 7.42
CA TYR A 287 -1.62 -8.65 7.84
C TYR A 287 -0.88 -9.99 7.82
N GLY A 288 0.33 -9.91 7.35
CA GLY A 288 1.22 -11.02 7.13
C GLY A 288 1.59 -11.90 8.32
N PHE A 289 2.17 -13.00 7.97
CA PHE A 289 2.41 -14.19 8.76
C PHE A 289 3.87 -14.39 9.13
N LYS A 290 4.15 -14.87 10.35
CA LYS A 290 5.36 -15.64 10.66
C LYS A 290 4.98 -17.11 10.82
N GLY A 291 5.53 -17.97 9.94
CA GLY A 291 5.55 -19.42 10.10
C GLY A 291 4.51 -20.22 9.33
N ARG A 292 4.99 -21.20 8.59
CA ARG A 292 4.34 -22.35 7.92
C ARG A 292 3.35 -22.11 6.78
N VAL A 293 2.97 -20.92 6.42
CA VAL A 293 2.06 -20.72 5.30
C VAL A 293 2.61 -19.66 4.35
N LYS A 294 2.80 -20.03 3.07
CA LYS A 294 3.28 -19.18 1.98
C LYS A 294 2.16 -18.25 1.50
N TYR A 295 1.90 -17.11 2.20
CA TYR A 295 0.70 -16.29 1.94
C TYR A 295 0.97 -14.86 1.45
N PHE A 296 2.15 -14.58 0.97
CA PHE A 296 2.56 -13.21 0.64
C PHE A 296 2.35 -12.82 -0.81
N SER A 297 1.88 -13.75 -1.60
CA SER A 297 1.26 -13.43 -2.88
C SER A 297 -0.02 -12.57 -2.75
N GLU A 298 -0.37 -12.08 -1.56
CA GLU A 298 -1.73 -11.62 -1.27
C GLU A 298 -1.86 -10.09 -1.12
N TYR A 299 -0.76 -9.34 -1.07
CA TYR A 299 -0.82 -7.88 -1.15
C TYR A 299 -0.80 -7.43 -2.61
N HIS A 300 -1.60 -6.40 -2.91
CA HIS A 300 -1.48 -5.70 -4.18
C HIS A 300 -0.03 -5.26 -4.37
N ARG A 301 0.57 -5.70 -5.44
CA ARG A 301 1.91 -5.31 -5.83
C ARG A 301 1.97 -5.07 -7.31
N ALA A 302 2.79 -4.13 -7.68
CA ALA A 302 3.08 -3.86 -9.07
C ALA A 302 4.60 -3.75 -9.25
N TYR A 303 5.07 -4.04 -10.47
CA TYR A 303 6.49 -3.98 -10.74
C TYR A 303 6.80 -3.31 -12.08
N TYR A 304 7.99 -2.77 -12.16
CA TYR A 304 8.70 -2.45 -13.39
C TYR A 304 9.94 -3.33 -13.50
N LEU A 305 10.21 -3.85 -14.69
CA LEU A 305 11.52 -4.35 -15.07
C LEU A 305 12.22 -3.26 -15.86
N ILE A 306 13.35 -2.79 -15.34
CA ILE A 306 14.11 -1.68 -15.91
C ILE A 306 15.37 -2.24 -16.56
N ASN A 307 15.47 -2.17 -17.88
CA ASN A 307 16.73 -2.40 -18.57
C ASN A 307 17.64 -1.20 -18.29
N THR A 308 18.69 -1.43 -17.49
CA THR A 308 19.68 -0.39 -17.21
C THR A 308 20.52 -0.09 -18.46
N ILE A 309 21.20 1.05 -18.47
CA ILE A 309 21.97 1.44 -19.64
C ILE A 309 23.14 0.46 -19.90
N ASN A 310 23.84 0.00 -18.86
CA ASN A 310 25.07 -0.78 -19.02
C ASN A 310 25.18 -2.02 -18.13
N SER A 311 24.20 -2.32 -17.26
CA SER A 311 24.41 -3.25 -16.18
C SER A 311 23.46 -4.45 -16.12
N GLY A 312 22.54 -4.61 -17.07
CA GLY A 312 21.53 -5.66 -17.02
C GLY A 312 20.18 -5.14 -16.54
N GLN A 313 19.35 -6.01 -15.95
CA GLN A 313 17.98 -5.68 -15.57
C GLN A 313 17.82 -5.52 -14.06
N VAL A 314 17.06 -4.51 -13.67
CA VAL A 314 16.62 -4.28 -12.28
C VAL A 314 15.11 -4.43 -12.20
N GLY A 315 14.64 -5.29 -11.29
CA GLY A 315 13.23 -5.39 -10.92
C GLY A 315 12.93 -4.38 -9.81
N PHE A 316 11.96 -3.52 -10.04
CA PHE A 316 11.44 -2.59 -9.02
C PHE A 316 10.02 -3.04 -8.67
N VAL A 317 9.81 -3.54 -7.46
CA VAL A 317 8.51 -4.05 -6.99
C VAL A 317 8.00 -3.14 -5.88
N ALA A 318 6.88 -2.49 -6.13
CA ALA A 318 6.14 -1.72 -5.13
C ALA A 318 5.04 -2.60 -4.52
N ILE A 319 4.98 -2.66 -3.18
CA ILE A 319 4.05 -3.52 -2.44
C ILE A 319 3.16 -2.62 -1.59
N GLY A 320 1.86 -2.62 -1.87
CA GLY A 320 0.84 -2.05 -1.00
C GLY A 320 0.68 -2.93 0.24
N MET A 321 0.40 -2.33 1.37
CA MET A 321 0.26 -3.09 2.63
C MET A 321 -0.91 -2.53 3.40
N SER A 322 -1.60 -3.38 4.09
CA SER A 322 -2.72 -3.13 4.99
C SER A 322 -3.66 -1.96 4.62
N ASP A 323 -4.85 -1.98 5.10
CA ASP A 323 -5.90 -1.00 4.86
C ASP A 323 -6.28 -0.84 3.38
N ILE A 324 -5.68 0.13 2.66
CA ILE A 324 -6.09 0.48 1.29
C ILE A 324 -5.29 -0.25 0.23
N ASN A 325 -4.14 -0.81 0.59
CA ASN A 325 -3.32 -1.64 -0.31
C ASN A 325 -2.98 -0.95 -1.66
N SER A 326 -2.74 0.36 -1.62
CA SER A 326 -2.62 1.19 -2.82
C SER A 326 -1.21 1.17 -3.40
N VAL A 327 -1.11 0.90 -4.69
CA VAL A 327 0.12 1.04 -5.51
C VAL A 327 -0.23 1.71 -6.83
N ASN A 328 0.39 2.84 -7.12
CA ASN A 328 0.18 3.57 -8.37
C ASN A 328 1.49 3.61 -9.18
N MET A 329 1.52 2.90 -10.29
CA MET A 329 2.66 2.83 -11.22
C MET A 329 2.21 3.20 -12.63
N PRO A 330 2.18 4.51 -12.98
CA PRO A 330 1.51 5.02 -14.17
C PRO A 330 2.31 4.85 -15.46
N LEU A 331 3.65 4.65 -15.39
CA LEU A 331 4.48 4.63 -16.59
C LEU A 331 4.14 3.44 -17.50
N PRO A 332 4.06 3.66 -18.81
CA PRO A 332 3.90 2.58 -19.79
C PRO A 332 5.21 1.81 -19.98
N VAL A 333 5.11 0.62 -20.56
CA VAL A 333 6.27 -0.05 -21.16
C VAL A 333 6.65 0.72 -22.42
N ASP A 334 7.87 1.23 -22.45
CA ASP A 334 8.39 1.99 -23.58
C ASP A 334 9.93 1.84 -23.64
N LEU A 335 10.39 1.04 -24.59
CA LEU A 335 11.81 0.80 -24.82
C LEU A 335 12.51 1.95 -25.57
N SER A 336 11.76 2.87 -26.14
CA SER A 336 12.29 4.04 -26.83
C SER A 336 12.55 5.21 -25.89
N LYS A 337 11.97 5.19 -24.70
CA LYS A 337 12.03 6.29 -23.73
C LYS A 337 12.86 5.90 -22.52
N THR A 338 14.01 6.55 -22.36
CA THR A 338 14.84 6.41 -21.16
C THR A 338 14.27 7.21 -20.01
N ILE A 339 14.05 6.55 -18.85
CA ILE A 339 13.85 7.21 -17.56
C ILE A 339 15.21 7.55 -16.96
N LYS A 340 15.32 8.71 -16.35
CA LYS A 340 16.52 9.13 -15.63
C LYS A 340 16.46 8.66 -14.18
N LYS A 341 17.62 8.45 -13.60
CA LYS A 341 17.77 8.23 -12.17
C LYS A 341 17.16 9.39 -11.39
N GLY A 342 16.23 9.10 -10.46
CA GLY A 342 15.49 10.10 -9.70
C GLY A 342 14.17 10.56 -10.35
N ASP A 343 13.83 10.14 -11.57
CA ASP A 343 12.50 10.42 -12.13
C ASP A 343 11.41 9.75 -11.29
N GLU A 344 10.30 10.44 -11.04
CA GLU A 344 9.17 9.86 -10.34
C GLU A 344 8.55 8.74 -11.20
N ILE A 345 8.43 7.54 -10.64
CA ILE A 345 7.88 6.37 -11.32
C ILE A 345 6.60 5.85 -10.69
N GLY A 346 6.16 6.43 -9.58
CA GLY A 346 4.89 6.10 -8.96
C GLY A 346 4.75 6.59 -7.52
N TYR A 347 3.68 6.16 -6.87
CA TYR A 347 3.39 6.54 -5.48
C TYR A 347 2.47 5.53 -4.80
N PHE A 348 2.50 5.55 -3.47
CA PHE A 348 1.53 4.88 -2.60
C PHE A 348 0.55 5.94 -2.06
N ALA A 349 -0.75 5.71 -2.21
CA ALA A 349 -1.74 6.38 -1.39
C ALA A 349 -1.77 5.74 0.01
N TYR A 350 -2.56 6.28 0.94
CA TYR A 350 -2.59 5.79 2.31
C TYR A 350 -2.86 4.28 2.38
N GLY A 351 -2.12 3.58 3.25
CA GLY A 351 -2.36 2.16 3.49
C GLY A 351 -1.10 1.28 3.53
N GLY A 352 0.06 1.87 3.73
CA GLY A 352 1.31 1.13 3.88
C GLY A 352 2.11 0.98 2.58
N SER A 353 3.41 0.71 2.72
CA SER A 353 4.29 0.68 1.55
C SER A 353 5.60 -0.04 1.83
N GLY A 354 5.98 -0.88 0.89
CA GLY A 354 7.26 -1.53 0.78
C GLY A 354 7.77 -1.51 -0.65
N ILE A 355 9.08 -1.44 -0.82
CA ILE A 355 9.74 -1.54 -2.11
C ILE A 355 10.76 -2.66 -2.02
N VAL A 356 10.77 -3.53 -3.03
CA VAL A 356 11.81 -4.52 -3.22
C VAL A 356 12.49 -4.25 -4.56
N MET A 357 13.79 -4.02 -4.53
CA MET A 357 14.60 -3.95 -5.74
C MET A 357 15.28 -5.30 -5.93
N LEU A 358 15.12 -5.90 -7.11
CA LEU A 358 15.72 -7.17 -7.52
C LEU A 358 16.82 -6.89 -8.53
N PHE A 359 17.93 -7.59 -8.43
CA PHE A 359 19.10 -7.42 -9.27
C PHE A 359 19.51 -8.77 -9.86
N GLU A 360 19.78 -8.81 -11.14
CA GLU A 360 20.38 -10.00 -11.80
C GLU A 360 21.71 -10.40 -11.15
N PRO A 361 22.15 -11.65 -11.30
CA PRO A 361 23.42 -12.12 -10.73
C PRO A 361 24.60 -11.22 -11.07
N GLY A 362 25.41 -10.88 -10.07
CA GLY A 362 26.67 -10.16 -10.25
C GLY A 362 26.56 -8.67 -10.51
N ILE A 363 25.37 -8.09 -10.71
CA ILE A 363 25.27 -6.67 -11.07
C ILE A 363 25.27 -5.72 -9.87
N LEU A 364 24.89 -6.17 -8.67
CA LEU A 364 24.84 -5.30 -7.50
C LEU A 364 26.16 -5.25 -6.73
N LYS A 365 26.73 -4.03 -6.60
CA LYS A 365 27.76 -3.70 -5.62
C LYS A 365 27.18 -2.79 -4.54
N MET A 366 27.10 -3.27 -3.31
CA MET A 366 26.67 -2.45 -2.17
C MET A 366 27.88 -1.97 -1.39
N PRO A 367 28.09 -0.64 -1.30
CA PRO A 367 29.15 -0.08 -0.46
C PRO A 367 28.71 0.11 0.99
N LEU A 368 27.39 0.07 1.27
CA LEU A 368 26.95 0.02 2.65
C LEU A 368 27.32 -1.37 3.18
N PRO A 369 28.14 -1.46 4.24
CA PRO A 369 28.46 -2.76 4.80
C PRO A 369 27.12 -3.42 5.13
N ALA A 370 26.89 -4.60 4.55
CA ALA A 370 25.76 -5.44 4.96
C ALA A 370 25.73 -5.57 6.50
N ASP A 371 26.90 -5.49 7.11
CA ASP A 371 27.12 -5.48 8.56
C ASP A 371 26.58 -4.23 9.25
N SER A 372 26.59 -3.05 8.63
CA SER A 372 26.01 -1.83 9.26
C SER A 372 24.48 -1.87 9.30
N ILE A 373 23.84 -2.54 8.35
CA ILE A 373 22.39 -2.78 8.36
C ILE A 373 22.08 -3.94 9.31
N ARG A 374 22.89 -5.01 9.32
CA ARG A 374 22.73 -6.16 10.22
C ARG A 374 23.01 -5.83 11.68
N ALA A 375 24.05 -5.04 11.96
CA ALA A 375 24.46 -4.71 13.31
C ALA A 375 23.57 -3.64 14.00
N ASN A 376 23.01 -2.68 13.25
CA ASN A 376 22.30 -1.54 13.79
C ASN A 376 20.79 -1.50 13.41
N GLY A 377 20.26 -2.55 12.76
CA GLY A 377 18.89 -2.60 12.30
C GLY A 377 18.62 -1.71 11.07
N GLU A 378 17.37 -1.30 10.88
CA GLU A 378 16.93 -0.52 9.74
C GLU A 378 17.61 0.86 9.69
N ARG A 379 18.20 1.22 8.55
CA ARG A 379 18.77 2.53 8.31
C ARG A 379 17.86 3.39 7.45
N PHE A 380 17.47 4.56 7.96
CA PHE A 380 16.75 5.56 7.17
C PHE A 380 17.66 6.22 6.13
N VAL A 381 17.22 6.27 4.89
CA VAL A 381 17.90 6.89 3.76
C VAL A 381 16.91 7.76 2.98
N GLN A 382 17.33 8.96 2.61
CA GLN A 382 16.52 9.84 1.78
C GLN A 382 16.57 9.41 0.30
N MET A 383 15.48 9.65 -0.42
CA MET A 383 15.39 9.50 -1.86
C MET A 383 16.55 10.23 -2.57
N GLY A 384 17.11 9.61 -3.59
CA GLY A 384 18.22 10.18 -4.36
C GLY A 384 19.62 9.97 -3.77
N THR A 385 19.72 9.58 -2.50
CA THR A 385 21.02 9.26 -1.85
C THR A 385 21.59 7.98 -2.44
N LYS A 386 22.90 7.98 -2.74
CA LYS A 386 23.63 6.77 -3.17
C LYS A 386 23.56 5.68 -2.12
N ILE A 387 23.09 4.50 -2.50
CA ILE A 387 23.04 3.30 -1.66
C ILE A 387 23.89 2.17 -2.20
N GLY A 388 24.36 2.28 -3.43
CA GLY A 388 25.16 1.23 -4.05
C GLY A 388 25.69 1.63 -5.42
N ALA A 389 26.26 0.64 -6.09
CA ALA A 389 26.66 0.73 -7.48
C ALA A 389 26.28 -0.55 -8.22
N LEU A 390 26.25 -0.45 -9.53
CA LEU A 390 26.05 -1.59 -10.43
C LEU A 390 27.37 -1.89 -11.14
N ASN A 391 27.70 -3.16 -11.27
CA ASN A 391 28.74 -3.61 -12.19
C ASN A 391 28.30 -3.38 -13.63
N THR A 392 29.18 -2.91 -14.48
CA THR A 392 28.91 -2.84 -15.92
C THR A 392 29.14 -4.20 -16.55
N LYS A 393 28.48 -4.48 -17.70
CA LYS A 393 28.66 -5.75 -18.43
C LYS A 393 30.08 -5.96 -18.98
N ASN A 394 30.93 -4.94 -18.85
CA ASN A 394 32.32 -4.95 -19.32
C ASN A 394 33.33 -5.05 -18.17
N ASP A 395 32.87 -5.13 -16.93
CA ASP A 395 33.66 -5.45 -15.75
C ASP A 395 33.57 -6.95 -15.42
#